data_ba93f94b8b469ada923884bd91d1474e
#
_entry.id   ba93f94b8b469ada923884bd91d1474e
#
_cell.length_a   1.000
_cell.length_b   1.000
_cell.length_c   1.000
_cell.angle_alpha   90.00
_cell.angle_beta   90.00
_cell.angle_gamma   90.00
#
_symmetry.space_group_name_H-M   'P 1'
#
loop_
_entity.id
_entity.type
_entity.pdbx_description
1 polymer ?
#
loop_
_entity_poly.entity_id
_entity_poly.type
_entity_poly.pdbx_seq_one_letter_code
_entity_poly.pdbx_strand_id
1 'polypeptide(L)'
;MENLFNLPVEKYWDFTSKYTTEDKAREINNCINSNEYIASEKIDGHYNRTVINFNGELRMESRTVSKVTGEHSDKKDHVPHISNFLKNNLPDGTIVIGELYYPGKTSQEVGKILQCKAPKAVERQEKEFGKLKYYIHDIWFFQSESLLNVPYEKRIACLSALKTLEKCPYIEFANYKSTPNEIRQLMESVFALDGEGIVLVRKDAIVEPGKRPAWKTIKVKRELDKHIDCFFTGNTKMGARLYTGKEIENWMYWEDLKSGKKLEGKYFKEYQDGAIIEPVTKPYFYNVPGSFEIGVFKDHDIISIGYISGLTDEMRANAKNYAMKPCEVTCMMFTEDGNLRHPKLVRMREDINPSDCTWEKIHGED
;
A
#
# COMPACT_ATOMS: atom_id res chain seq x y z
N MET A 1 26.61 20.02 -6.96
CA MET A 1 25.70 19.68 -5.84
C MET A 1 24.78 18.59 -6.35
N GLU A 2 24.69 17.48 -5.64
CA GLU A 2 23.82 16.37 -6.03
C GLU A 2 22.36 16.79 -5.98
N ASN A 3 21.61 16.37 -6.97
CA ASN A 3 20.16 16.58 -7.00
C ASN A 3 19.48 15.62 -6.01
N LEU A 4 18.68 16.14 -5.09
CA LEU A 4 17.95 15.35 -4.11
C LEU A 4 16.64 14.74 -4.64
N PHE A 5 16.22 15.11 -5.86
CA PHE A 5 15.03 14.56 -6.48
C PHE A 5 15.23 13.13 -6.97
N ASN A 6 14.15 12.39 -7.06
CA ASN A 6 14.08 11.05 -7.65
C ASN A 6 14.92 9.98 -6.94
N LEU A 7 15.26 10.14 -5.67
CA LEU A 7 15.87 9.06 -4.90
C LEU A 7 14.96 7.82 -4.91
N PRO A 8 15.48 6.60 -5.06
CA PRO A 8 14.66 5.40 -5.00
C PRO A 8 13.91 5.29 -3.66
N VAL A 9 12.67 4.82 -3.71
CA VAL A 9 11.86 4.62 -2.49
C VAL A 9 12.30 3.34 -1.80
N GLU A 10 12.59 3.41 -0.50
CA GLU A 10 12.80 2.22 0.33
C GLU A 10 11.48 1.46 0.50
N LYS A 11 11.56 0.12 0.46
CA LYS A 11 10.38 -0.74 0.53
C LYS A 11 10.28 -1.39 1.91
N TYR A 12 9.06 -1.50 2.42
CA TYR A 12 8.78 -2.26 3.62
C TYR A 12 9.11 -3.74 3.44
N TRP A 13 9.57 -4.39 4.50
CA TRP A 13 9.67 -5.83 4.52
C TRP A 13 8.28 -6.45 4.71
N ASP A 14 8.00 -7.53 4.00
CA ASP A 14 6.75 -8.28 4.13
C ASP A 14 7.08 -9.74 4.40
N PHE A 15 6.25 -10.39 5.20
CA PHE A 15 6.32 -11.83 5.41
C PHE A 15 6.18 -12.58 4.08
N THR A 16 7.04 -13.55 3.85
CA THR A 16 6.96 -14.42 2.68
C THR A 16 5.81 -15.44 2.86
N SER A 17 5.46 -16.15 1.78
CA SER A 17 4.46 -17.22 1.81
C SER A 17 4.81 -18.39 2.75
N LYS A 18 6.04 -18.45 3.28
CA LYS A 18 6.47 -19.46 4.24
C LYS A 18 5.90 -19.25 5.65
N TYR A 19 5.44 -18.05 5.97
CA TYR A 19 4.90 -17.73 7.28
C TYR A 19 3.38 -17.96 7.29
N THR A 20 2.92 -18.81 8.19
CA THR A 20 1.48 -18.94 8.52
C THR A 20 0.98 -17.69 9.22
N THR A 21 -0.33 -17.56 9.42
CA THR A 21 -0.91 -16.45 10.20
C THR A 21 -0.39 -16.47 11.65
N GLU A 22 -0.29 -17.66 12.26
CA GLU A 22 0.24 -17.83 13.60
C GLU A 22 1.73 -17.48 13.69
N ASP A 23 2.53 -17.90 12.70
CA ASP A 23 3.94 -17.51 12.62
C ASP A 23 4.11 -15.99 12.53
N LYS A 24 3.30 -15.32 11.72
CA LYS A 24 3.33 -13.85 11.61
C LYS A 24 3.00 -13.18 12.93
N ALA A 25 1.93 -13.63 13.60
CA ALA A 25 1.53 -13.10 14.90
C ALA A 25 2.64 -13.29 15.95
N ARG A 26 3.24 -14.48 16.00
CA ARG A 26 4.36 -14.78 16.90
C ARG A 26 5.56 -13.85 16.62
N GLU A 27 5.98 -13.71 15.37
CA GLU A 27 7.13 -12.88 15.02
C GLU A 27 6.87 -11.38 15.26
N ILE A 28 5.66 -10.89 15.01
CA ILE A 28 5.27 -9.53 15.35
C ILE A 28 5.36 -9.31 16.87
N ASN A 29 4.85 -10.26 17.68
CA ASN A 29 4.96 -10.20 19.12
C ASN A 29 6.44 -10.22 19.59
N ASN A 30 7.28 -11.04 18.97
CA ASN A 30 8.72 -11.05 19.23
C ASN A 30 9.35 -9.67 18.95
N CYS A 31 9.03 -9.05 17.82
CA CYS A 31 9.50 -7.71 17.48
C CYS A 31 9.07 -6.66 18.51
N ILE A 32 7.80 -6.69 18.93
CA ILE A 32 7.28 -5.77 19.96
C ILE A 32 8.00 -5.98 21.30
N ASN A 33 8.22 -7.22 21.70
CA ASN A 33 8.85 -7.59 22.98
C ASN A 33 10.36 -7.33 23.01
N SER A 34 11.02 -7.29 21.86
CA SER A 34 12.48 -7.10 21.79
C SER A 34 12.95 -5.73 22.28
N ASN A 35 12.04 -4.75 22.39
CA ASN A 35 12.36 -3.36 22.66
C ASN A 35 13.31 -2.69 21.63
N GLU A 36 13.46 -3.31 20.46
CA GLU A 36 14.31 -2.82 19.36
C GLU A 36 13.54 -1.96 18.34
N TYR A 37 12.22 -1.87 18.47
CA TYR A 37 11.35 -1.20 17.50
C TYR A 37 10.70 0.05 18.09
N ILE A 38 10.42 0.99 17.17
CA ILE A 38 9.57 2.16 17.39
C ILE A 38 8.34 1.98 16.52
N ALA A 39 7.17 2.23 17.09
CA ALA A 39 5.89 2.15 16.39
C ALA A 39 5.32 3.53 16.11
N SER A 40 4.62 3.66 15.00
CA SER A 40 3.70 4.74 14.70
C SER A 40 2.43 4.19 14.06
N GLU A 41 1.35 4.98 14.08
CA GLU A 41 0.13 4.63 13.37
C GLU A 41 0.41 4.49 11.86
N LYS A 42 -0.19 3.47 11.26
CA LYS A 42 -0.19 3.28 9.82
C LYS A 42 -1.36 4.01 9.19
N ILE A 43 -1.07 5.17 8.63
CA ILE A 43 -2.06 5.98 7.94
C ILE A 43 -2.45 5.32 6.61
N ASP A 44 -3.76 5.26 6.32
CA ASP A 44 -4.28 4.81 5.03
C ASP A 44 -4.30 5.96 4.03
N GLY A 45 -3.13 6.29 3.54
CA GLY A 45 -2.86 7.39 2.65
C GLY A 45 -2.06 7.00 1.42
N HIS A 46 -1.55 8.01 0.75
CA HIS A 46 -0.61 7.86 -0.35
C HIS A 46 0.76 8.39 0.05
N TYR A 47 1.77 7.51 -0.05
CA TYR A 47 3.17 7.89 0.17
C TYR A 47 3.51 9.17 -0.58
N ASN A 48 4.11 10.09 0.15
CA ASN A 48 4.65 11.32 -0.40
C ASN A 48 5.99 11.66 0.26
N ARG A 49 6.95 12.02 -0.57
CA ARG A 49 8.24 12.54 -0.15
C ARG A 49 8.32 14.00 -0.55
N THR A 50 8.37 14.90 0.43
CA THR A 50 8.62 16.31 0.15
C THR A 50 10.11 16.55 0.13
N VAL A 51 10.60 17.10 -0.97
CA VAL A 51 11.99 17.46 -1.21
C VAL A 51 12.07 18.96 -1.42
N ILE A 52 12.85 19.66 -0.61
CA ILE A 52 13.36 21.00 -0.93
C ILE A 52 14.82 20.82 -1.32
N ASN A 53 15.12 21.07 -2.60
CA ASN A 53 16.47 20.94 -3.12
C ASN A 53 17.38 22.09 -2.61
N PHE A 54 18.68 22.01 -2.85
CA PHE A 54 19.69 23.00 -2.41
C PHE A 54 19.47 24.42 -2.99
N ASN A 55 18.67 24.55 -4.02
CA ASN A 55 18.29 25.82 -4.66
C ASN A 55 16.88 26.31 -4.25
N GLY A 56 16.27 25.71 -3.24
CA GLY A 56 14.92 26.06 -2.80
C GLY A 56 13.79 25.52 -3.68
N GLU A 57 14.09 24.72 -4.70
CA GLU A 57 13.05 24.08 -5.52
C GLU A 57 12.35 22.97 -4.72
N LEU A 58 11.00 23.03 -4.67
CA LEU A 58 10.17 22.04 -3.97
C LEU A 58 9.51 21.07 -4.95
N ARG A 59 9.58 19.77 -4.62
CA ARG A 59 8.74 18.73 -5.20
C ARG A 59 8.08 17.90 -4.09
N MET A 60 6.87 17.44 -4.34
CA MET A 60 6.14 16.49 -3.51
C MET A 60 5.99 15.17 -4.29
N GLU A 61 6.97 14.31 -4.14
CA GLU A 61 7.15 13.12 -4.98
C GLU A 61 6.33 11.94 -4.46
N SER A 62 5.47 11.37 -5.32
CA SER A 62 4.77 10.12 -5.03
C SER A 62 5.69 8.92 -5.27
N ARG A 63 5.26 7.73 -4.82
CA ARG A 63 5.98 6.47 -5.09
C ARG A 63 6.01 6.11 -6.58
N THR A 64 5.01 6.56 -7.36
CA THR A 64 4.87 6.20 -8.76
C THR A 64 5.90 6.92 -9.61
N VAL A 65 6.64 6.16 -10.38
CA VAL A 65 7.58 6.66 -11.38
C VAL A 65 6.86 6.74 -12.74
N SER A 66 6.99 7.86 -13.42
CA SER A 66 6.47 8.05 -14.77
C SER A 66 7.23 7.15 -15.75
N LYS A 67 6.51 6.38 -16.54
CA LYS A 67 7.13 5.56 -17.61
C LYS A 67 7.74 6.40 -18.74
N VAL A 68 7.31 7.66 -18.88
CA VAL A 68 7.76 8.56 -19.93
C VAL A 68 9.02 9.31 -19.53
N THR A 69 9.05 9.86 -18.29
CA THR A 69 10.17 10.70 -17.83
C THR A 69 11.18 9.96 -16.96
N GLY A 70 10.84 8.77 -16.44
CA GLY A 70 11.66 8.06 -15.46
C GLY A 70 11.70 8.72 -14.08
N GLU A 71 10.91 9.77 -13.84
CA GLU A 71 10.89 10.53 -12.61
C GLU A 71 9.67 10.20 -11.74
N HIS A 72 9.79 10.41 -10.44
CA HIS A 72 8.66 10.35 -9.51
C HIS A 72 7.63 11.42 -9.85
N SER A 73 6.34 11.05 -9.82
CA SER A 73 5.25 11.99 -10.08
C SER A 73 5.18 13.05 -8.98
N ASP A 74 5.31 14.32 -9.37
CA ASP A 74 5.21 15.49 -8.48
C ASP A 74 3.74 15.83 -8.19
N LYS A 75 3.38 15.97 -6.92
CA LYS A 75 2.03 16.26 -6.44
C LYS A 75 1.88 17.63 -5.77
N LYS A 76 2.91 18.49 -5.83
CA LYS A 76 2.87 19.81 -5.17
C LYS A 76 1.66 20.66 -5.58
N ASP A 77 1.31 20.65 -6.88
CA ASP A 77 0.20 21.44 -7.40
C ASP A 77 -1.20 20.83 -7.13
N HIS A 78 -1.24 19.57 -6.66
CA HIS A 78 -2.47 18.92 -6.20
C HIS A 78 -2.87 19.36 -4.79
N VAL A 79 -1.90 19.80 -3.99
CA VAL A 79 -2.06 20.19 -2.58
C VAL A 79 -1.39 21.55 -2.28
N PRO A 80 -1.76 22.64 -2.99
CA PRO A 80 -1.08 23.91 -2.89
C PRO A 80 -1.12 24.53 -1.48
N HIS A 81 -2.14 24.20 -0.67
CA HIS A 81 -2.25 24.61 0.72
C HIS A 81 -1.18 23.99 1.63
N ILE A 82 -0.61 22.83 1.26
CA ILE A 82 0.50 22.18 1.94
C ILE A 82 1.83 22.62 1.31
N SER A 83 1.95 22.49 -0.02
CA SER A 83 3.22 22.70 -0.72
C SER A 83 3.73 24.15 -0.58
N ASN A 84 2.85 25.15 -0.69
CA ASN A 84 3.22 26.56 -0.49
C ASN A 84 3.68 26.83 0.94
N PHE A 85 3.03 26.22 1.94
CA PHE A 85 3.45 26.36 3.32
C PHE A 85 4.81 25.71 3.57
N LEU A 86 5.02 24.47 3.07
CA LEU A 86 6.29 23.76 3.20
C LEU A 86 7.44 24.50 2.50
N LYS A 87 7.20 25.05 1.30
CA LYS A 87 8.20 25.83 0.57
C LYS A 87 8.73 27.03 1.37
N ASN A 88 7.89 27.66 2.18
CA ASN A 88 8.25 28.84 2.94
C ASN A 88 8.79 28.54 4.35
N ASN A 89 8.65 27.29 4.83
CA ASN A 89 8.94 26.95 6.22
C ASN A 89 9.90 25.76 6.38
N LEU A 90 10.17 24.99 5.34
CA LEU A 90 11.21 23.94 5.35
C LEU A 90 12.53 24.54 4.86
N PRO A 91 13.66 24.25 5.53
CA PRO A 91 14.98 24.65 5.05
C PRO A 91 15.35 23.98 3.71
N ASP A 92 16.17 24.65 2.92
CA ASP A 92 16.78 24.08 1.72
C ASP A 92 17.60 22.83 2.07
N GLY A 93 17.69 21.90 1.12
CA GLY A 93 18.37 20.63 1.33
C GLY A 93 17.66 19.70 2.33
N THR A 94 16.34 19.78 2.42
CA THR A 94 15.56 18.95 3.36
C THR A 94 14.67 17.95 2.62
N ILE A 95 14.66 16.71 3.09
CA ILE A 95 13.74 15.64 2.62
C ILE A 95 12.98 15.11 3.80
N VAL A 96 11.66 15.27 3.81
CA VAL A 96 10.75 14.62 4.76
C VAL A 96 9.89 13.59 4.07
N ILE A 97 9.59 12.50 4.78
CA ILE A 97 8.79 11.37 4.30
C ILE A 97 7.47 11.35 5.05
N GLY A 98 6.37 11.13 4.32
CA GLY A 98 5.06 11.08 4.92
C GLY A 98 4.00 10.44 4.02
N GLU A 99 2.75 10.62 4.43
CA GLU A 99 1.57 10.17 3.69
C GLU A 99 0.61 11.35 3.50
N LEU A 100 0.12 11.55 2.27
CA LEU A 100 -1.04 12.40 2.00
C LEU A 100 -2.30 11.60 2.29
N TYR A 101 -3.21 12.13 3.12
CA TYR A 101 -4.35 11.37 3.61
C TYR A 101 -5.56 12.24 3.96
N TYR A 102 -6.70 11.60 4.16
CA TYR A 102 -7.89 12.18 4.79
C TYR A 102 -8.13 11.52 6.15
N PRO A 103 -8.33 12.27 7.23
CA PRO A 103 -8.77 11.70 8.51
C PRO A 103 -10.08 10.93 8.37
N GLY A 104 -10.11 9.68 8.85
CA GLY A 104 -11.31 8.83 8.83
C GLY A 104 -11.72 8.30 7.45
N LYS A 105 -10.88 8.48 6.41
CA LYS A 105 -11.12 7.97 5.05
C LYS A 105 -10.00 7.04 4.60
N THR A 106 -10.23 6.35 3.48
CA THR A 106 -9.26 5.39 2.93
C THR A 106 -8.38 6.01 1.85
N SER A 107 -7.32 5.31 1.46
CA SER A 107 -6.45 5.72 0.36
C SER A 107 -7.17 5.80 -1.00
N GLN A 108 -8.39 5.26 -1.12
CA GLN A 108 -9.19 5.38 -2.34
C GLN A 108 -9.65 6.82 -2.57
N GLU A 109 -10.13 7.50 -1.52
CA GLU A 109 -10.53 8.91 -1.59
C GLU A 109 -9.33 9.80 -1.91
N VAL A 110 -8.19 9.51 -1.29
CA VAL A 110 -6.92 10.18 -1.63
C VAL A 110 -6.57 9.98 -3.10
N GLY A 111 -6.76 8.75 -3.62
CA GLY A 111 -6.56 8.41 -5.03
C GLY A 111 -7.43 9.23 -5.98
N LYS A 112 -8.70 9.49 -5.63
CA LYS A 112 -9.62 10.33 -6.43
C LYS A 112 -9.07 11.76 -6.64
N ILE A 113 -8.23 12.24 -5.71
CA ILE A 113 -7.56 13.56 -5.80
C ILE A 113 -6.24 13.46 -6.54
N LEU A 114 -5.36 12.55 -6.11
CA LEU A 114 -3.96 12.53 -6.61
C LEU A 114 -3.80 11.93 -8.02
N GLN A 115 -4.82 11.23 -8.53
CA GLN A 115 -4.79 10.62 -9.87
C GLN A 115 -5.37 11.52 -10.98
N CYS A 116 -6.07 12.60 -10.63
CA CYS A 116 -6.56 13.56 -11.62
C CYS A 116 -5.53 14.68 -11.88
N LYS A 117 -5.81 15.59 -12.83
CA LYS A 117 -4.97 16.77 -13.08
C LYS A 117 -5.06 17.76 -11.90
N ALA A 118 -3.98 18.47 -11.62
CA ALA A 118 -3.87 19.37 -10.47
C ALA A 118 -5.03 20.38 -10.32
N PRO A 119 -5.51 21.10 -11.37
CA PRO A 119 -6.66 22.01 -11.21
C PRO A 119 -7.92 21.31 -10.73
N LYS A 120 -8.19 20.08 -11.24
CA LYS A 120 -9.33 19.29 -10.81
C LYS A 120 -9.15 18.73 -9.40
N ALA A 121 -7.91 18.43 -9.00
CA ALA A 121 -7.60 18.00 -7.65
C ALA A 121 -7.90 19.10 -6.61
N VAL A 122 -7.54 20.34 -6.92
CA VAL A 122 -7.84 21.51 -6.08
C VAL A 122 -9.35 21.74 -6.00
N GLU A 123 -10.03 21.76 -7.14
CA GLU A 123 -11.48 21.94 -7.21
C GLU A 123 -12.24 20.89 -6.37
N ARG A 124 -11.85 19.61 -6.47
CA ARG A 124 -12.48 18.54 -5.70
C ARG A 124 -12.26 18.69 -4.19
N GLN A 125 -11.07 19.09 -3.78
CA GLN A 125 -10.76 19.34 -2.38
C GLN A 125 -11.61 20.53 -1.82
N GLU A 126 -11.91 21.53 -2.64
CA GLU A 126 -12.68 22.68 -2.21
C GLU A 126 -14.21 22.39 -2.16
N LYS A 127 -14.71 21.60 -3.11
CA LYS A 127 -16.16 21.43 -3.31
C LYS A 127 -16.72 20.11 -2.79
N GLU A 128 -15.91 19.02 -2.78
CA GLU A 128 -16.43 17.66 -2.59
C GLU A 128 -15.83 16.95 -1.35
N PHE A 129 -14.51 16.97 -1.19
CA PHE A 129 -13.81 16.07 -0.26
C PHE A 129 -13.20 16.77 0.96
N GLY A 130 -13.04 18.11 0.94
CA GLY A 130 -12.19 18.83 1.88
C GLY A 130 -10.69 18.71 1.51
N LYS A 131 -9.83 19.34 2.30
CA LYS A 131 -8.40 19.41 2.03
C LYS A 131 -7.66 18.19 2.60
N LEU A 132 -6.77 17.61 1.80
CA LEU A 132 -5.83 16.57 2.25
C LEU A 132 -4.93 17.09 3.36
N LYS A 133 -4.54 16.18 4.27
CA LYS A 133 -3.50 16.40 5.26
C LYS A 133 -2.21 15.67 4.86
N TYR A 134 -1.10 16.11 5.45
CA TYR A 134 0.22 15.49 5.29
C TYR A 134 0.75 15.02 6.64
N TYR A 135 0.87 13.71 6.80
CA TYR A 135 1.38 13.06 8.00
C TYR A 135 2.86 12.72 7.81
N ILE A 136 3.75 13.42 8.49
CA ILE A 136 5.21 13.29 8.38
C ILE A 136 5.70 12.26 9.41
N HIS A 137 6.47 11.26 8.95
CA HIS A 137 6.92 10.14 9.81
C HIS A 137 8.41 9.78 9.69
N ASP A 138 9.19 10.41 8.78
CA ASP A 138 10.65 10.24 8.72
C ASP A 138 11.29 11.47 8.06
N ILE A 139 12.61 11.60 8.20
CA ILE A 139 13.43 12.63 7.58
C ILE A 139 14.72 12.00 7.06
N TRP A 140 15.06 12.27 5.79
CA TRP A 140 16.23 11.69 5.14
C TRP A 140 17.37 12.68 4.93
N PHE A 141 17.04 13.96 4.80
CA PHE A 141 17.98 15.07 4.73
C PHE A 141 17.46 16.24 5.55
N PHE A 142 18.35 16.95 6.23
CA PHE A 142 18.01 18.15 6.98
C PHE A 142 19.10 19.20 6.81
N GLN A 143 18.73 20.40 6.28
CA GLN A 143 19.64 21.50 6.02
C GLN A 143 20.91 21.08 5.26
N SER A 144 20.72 20.28 4.21
CA SER A 144 21.76 19.73 3.36
C SER A 144 22.60 18.60 3.97
N GLU A 145 22.38 18.24 5.21
CA GLU A 145 23.02 17.10 5.86
C GLU A 145 22.25 15.80 5.55
N SER A 146 22.99 14.79 5.09
CA SER A 146 22.43 13.46 4.82
C SER A 146 22.20 12.70 6.12
N LEU A 147 20.96 12.26 6.33
CA LEU A 147 20.58 11.39 7.46
C LEU A 147 20.40 9.92 7.04
N LEU A 148 20.77 9.55 5.81
CA LEU A 148 20.56 8.19 5.29
C LEU A 148 21.26 7.13 6.14
N ASN A 149 22.46 7.42 6.63
CA ASN A 149 23.26 6.52 7.50
C ASN A 149 23.02 6.76 9.00
N VAL A 150 22.02 7.58 9.35
CA VAL A 150 21.69 7.86 10.76
C VAL A 150 20.61 6.87 11.22
N PRO A 151 20.73 6.25 12.41
CA PRO A 151 19.70 5.39 12.99
C PRO A 151 18.32 6.05 13.07
N TYR A 152 17.25 5.28 12.85
CA TYR A 152 15.87 5.79 12.83
C TYR A 152 15.49 6.59 14.07
N GLU A 153 15.84 6.09 15.28
CA GLU A 153 15.56 6.80 16.53
C GLU A 153 16.16 8.22 16.58
N LYS A 154 17.34 8.41 15.97
CA LYS A 154 17.98 9.73 15.87
C LYS A 154 17.36 10.59 14.77
N ARG A 155 16.96 9.97 13.63
CA ARG A 155 16.29 10.72 12.56
C ARG A 155 14.96 11.31 13.02
N ILE A 156 14.12 10.52 13.68
CA ILE A 156 12.83 11.01 14.18
C ILE A 156 13.00 12.08 15.26
N ALA A 157 14.08 12.03 16.04
CA ALA A 157 14.39 13.11 16.99
C ALA A 157 14.66 14.44 16.26
N CYS A 158 15.26 14.41 15.05
CA CYS A 158 15.46 15.62 14.25
C CYS A 158 14.11 16.25 13.81
N LEU A 159 13.03 15.47 13.71
CA LEU A 159 11.70 16.02 13.37
C LEU A 159 11.19 17.01 14.41
N SER A 160 11.70 16.97 15.65
CA SER A 160 11.35 17.94 16.68
C SER A 160 11.71 19.39 16.29
N ALA A 161 12.78 19.57 15.51
CA ALA A 161 13.18 20.87 14.97
C ALA A 161 12.17 21.42 13.94
N LEU A 162 11.32 20.55 13.37
CA LEU A 162 10.31 20.91 12.38
C LEU A 162 8.88 21.03 12.97
N LYS A 163 8.72 20.89 14.28
CA LYS A 163 7.40 20.98 14.95
C LYS A 163 6.65 22.28 14.69
N THR A 164 7.34 23.36 14.35
CA THR A 164 6.72 24.61 13.93
C THR A 164 5.83 24.48 12.69
N LEU A 165 6.01 23.43 11.89
CA LEU A 165 5.16 23.13 10.74
C LEU A 165 3.72 22.76 11.14
N GLU A 166 3.47 22.32 12.37
CA GLU A 166 2.11 22.04 12.90
C GLU A 166 1.25 23.33 13.04
N LYS A 167 1.83 24.51 12.82
CA LYS A 167 1.04 25.75 12.63
C LYS A 167 0.15 25.68 11.39
N CYS A 168 0.48 24.85 10.40
CA CYS A 168 -0.39 24.52 9.31
C CYS A 168 -1.38 23.41 9.76
N PRO A 169 -2.69 23.63 9.74
CA PRO A 169 -3.67 22.66 10.23
C PRO A 169 -3.75 21.38 9.37
N TYR A 170 -3.03 21.39 8.24
CA TYR A 170 -2.95 20.27 7.31
C TYR A 170 -1.65 19.48 7.40
N ILE A 171 -0.79 19.78 8.39
CA ILE A 171 0.49 19.07 8.60
C ILE A 171 0.48 18.49 10.01
N GLU A 172 0.76 17.20 10.10
CA GLU A 172 0.84 16.45 11.35
C GLU A 172 2.11 15.60 11.37
N PHE A 173 2.66 15.38 12.54
CA PHE A 173 3.80 14.48 12.73
C PHE A 173 3.36 13.18 13.40
N ALA A 174 4.04 12.10 13.05
CA ALA A 174 3.81 10.81 13.66
C ALA A 174 4.00 10.86 15.17
N ASN A 175 3.09 10.21 15.89
CA ASN A 175 3.21 9.95 17.31
C ASN A 175 3.92 8.62 17.51
N TYR A 176 5.14 8.65 18.05
CA TYR A 176 5.99 7.48 18.18
C TYR A 176 5.83 6.82 19.55
N LYS A 177 5.82 5.50 19.55
CA LYS A 177 5.81 4.65 20.74
C LYS A 177 7.02 3.72 20.69
N SER A 178 7.76 3.60 21.80
CA SER A 178 9.06 2.93 21.82
C SER A 178 9.19 1.81 22.85
N THR A 179 8.22 1.68 23.76
CA THR A 179 8.19 0.58 24.73
C THR A 179 7.14 -0.46 24.33
N PRO A 180 7.34 -1.75 24.67
CA PRO A 180 6.39 -2.80 24.33
C PRO A 180 4.94 -2.51 24.75
N ASN A 181 4.74 -1.94 25.95
CA ASN A 181 3.41 -1.60 26.44
C ASN A 181 2.75 -0.48 25.65
N GLU A 182 3.48 0.60 25.36
CA GLU A 182 2.97 1.71 24.55
C GLU A 182 2.63 1.25 23.12
N ILE A 183 3.45 0.37 22.54
CA ILE A 183 3.20 -0.18 21.19
C ILE A 183 1.91 -1.01 21.18
N ARG A 184 1.67 -1.84 22.19
CA ARG A 184 0.42 -2.59 22.30
C ARG A 184 -0.79 -1.68 22.47
N GLN A 185 -0.70 -0.69 23.36
CA GLN A 185 -1.76 0.30 23.55
C GLN A 185 -2.06 1.08 22.27
N LEU A 186 -1.03 1.48 21.52
CA LEU A 186 -1.22 2.11 20.22
C LEU A 186 -1.95 1.16 19.26
N MET A 187 -1.51 -0.09 19.16
CA MET A 187 -2.11 -1.08 18.27
C MET A 187 -3.58 -1.33 18.62
N GLU A 188 -3.89 -1.52 19.90
CA GLU A 188 -5.26 -1.70 20.38
C GLU A 188 -6.14 -0.48 20.09
N SER A 189 -5.64 0.75 20.36
CA SER A 189 -6.40 1.97 20.10
C SER A 189 -6.66 2.19 18.61
N VAL A 190 -5.67 1.93 17.75
CA VAL A 190 -5.84 2.03 16.28
C VAL A 190 -6.85 1.00 15.79
N PHE A 191 -6.81 -0.22 16.29
CA PHE A 191 -7.75 -1.27 15.89
C PHE A 191 -9.18 -1.01 16.40
N ALA A 192 -9.33 -0.46 17.60
CA ALA A 192 -10.63 -0.07 18.15
C ALA A 192 -11.32 1.05 17.36
N LEU A 193 -10.53 1.90 16.68
CA LEU A 193 -11.01 2.98 15.82
C LEU A 193 -11.06 2.61 14.33
N ASP A 194 -11.04 1.31 14.01
CA ASP A 194 -11.02 0.80 12.63
C ASP A 194 -9.86 1.28 11.76
N GLY A 195 -8.76 1.73 12.40
CA GLY A 195 -7.54 2.15 11.70
C GLY A 195 -6.84 1.00 10.95
N GLU A 196 -5.96 1.35 10.00
CA GLU A 196 -5.29 0.36 9.13
C GLU A 196 -4.30 -0.54 9.90
N GLY A 197 -3.69 -0.02 10.98
CA GLY A 197 -2.71 -0.71 11.78
C GLY A 197 -1.57 0.16 12.27
N ILE A 198 -0.43 -0.45 12.50
CA ILE A 198 0.80 0.24 12.92
C ILE A 198 1.98 -0.12 12.01
N VAL A 199 3.00 0.72 12.02
CA VAL A 199 4.30 0.45 11.39
C VAL A 199 5.34 0.33 12.49
N LEU A 200 6.08 -0.78 12.50
CA LEU A 200 7.25 -1.01 13.36
C LEU A 200 8.51 -0.73 12.58
N VAL A 201 9.39 0.13 13.07
CA VAL A 201 10.70 0.42 12.48
C VAL A 201 11.79 0.15 13.52
N ARG A 202 12.84 -0.58 13.16
CA ARG A 202 13.95 -0.82 14.08
C ARG A 202 14.63 0.49 14.46
N LYS A 203 15.00 0.63 15.73
CA LYS A 203 15.65 1.84 16.29
C LYS A 203 16.95 2.19 15.57
N ASP A 204 17.76 1.18 15.23
CA ASP A 204 19.04 1.29 14.54
C ASP A 204 18.94 1.37 13.00
N ALA A 205 17.72 1.34 12.45
CA ALA A 205 17.53 1.28 11.00
C ALA A 205 18.08 2.51 10.28
N ILE A 206 19.01 2.31 9.35
CA ILE A 206 19.48 3.31 8.40
C ILE A 206 18.61 3.29 7.13
N VAL A 207 18.63 4.32 6.32
CA VAL A 207 17.88 4.35 5.04
C VAL A 207 18.70 3.68 3.94
N GLU A 208 18.07 2.78 3.19
CA GLU A 208 18.65 2.09 2.04
C GLU A 208 17.75 2.27 0.81
N PRO A 209 17.89 3.39 0.10
CA PRO A 209 17.02 3.71 -1.03
C PRO A 209 16.98 2.57 -2.07
N GLY A 210 15.77 2.24 -2.53
CA GLY A 210 15.54 1.17 -3.51
C GLY A 210 15.54 -0.24 -2.96
N LYS A 211 16.08 -0.47 -1.75
CA LYS A 211 16.14 -1.80 -1.14
C LYS A 211 14.89 -2.15 -0.33
N ARG A 212 14.82 -3.40 0.08
CA ARG A 212 13.82 -3.98 0.99
C ARG A 212 14.54 -4.76 2.11
N PRO A 213 15.15 -4.10 3.06
CA PRO A 213 15.88 -4.77 4.13
C PRO A 213 14.94 -5.63 4.99
N ALA A 214 15.38 -6.87 5.29
CA ALA A 214 14.61 -7.78 6.12
C ALA A 214 14.46 -7.24 7.55
N TRP A 215 13.26 -7.40 8.12
CA TRP A 215 12.94 -7.06 9.52
C TRP A 215 13.16 -5.59 9.92
N LYS A 216 13.47 -4.72 8.98
CA LYS A 216 13.77 -3.33 9.25
C LYS A 216 12.52 -2.50 9.49
N THR A 217 11.54 -2.61 8.58
CA THR A 217 10.26 -1.90 8.65
C THR A 217 9.15 -2.88 8.38
N ILE A 218 8.29 -3.11 9.36
CA ILE A 218 7.23 -4.13 9.36
C ILE A 218 5.88 -3.42 9.45
N LYS A 219 4.95 -3.81 8.58
CA LYS A 219 3.55 -3.39 8.66
C LYS A 219 2.76 -4.41 9.46
N VAL A 220 2.17 -3.95 10.54
CA VAL A 220 1.20 -4.73 11.32
C VAL A 220 -0.18 -4.20 10.95
N LYS A 221 -0.88 -4.95 10.13
CA LYS A 221 -2.23 -4.59 9.69
C LYS A 221 -3.24 -5.30 10.55
N ARG A 222 -4.40 -4.66 10.73
CA ARG A 222 -5.56 -5.34 11.28
C ARG A 222 -5.92 -6.49 10.35
N GLU A 223 -5.93 -7.71 10.86
CA GLU A 223 -6.59 -8.82 10.21
C GLU A 223 -8.06 -8.74 10.61
N LEU A 224 -8.95 -8.59 9.64
CA LEU A 224 -10.38 -8.63 9.91
C LEU A 224 -10.78 -10.09 10.14
N ASP A 225 -11.27 -10.37 11.33
CA ASP A 225 -11.90 -11.65 11.68
C ASP A 225 -13.30 -11.82 11.06
N LYS A 226 -13.70 -10.93 10.15
CA LYS A 226 -14.97 -11.09 9.45
C LYS A 226 -14.84 -12.11 8.35
N HIS A 227 -15.39 -13.29 8.63
CA HIS A 227 -15.65 -14.31 7.65
C HIS A 227 -16.96 -14.00 6.93
N ILE A 228 -16.90 -13.93 5.61
CA ILE A 228 -18.03 -13.52 4.76
C ILE A 228 -18.33 -14.66 3.82
N ASP A 229 -19.56 -15.14 3.87
CA ASP A 229 -20.07 -16.11 2.90
C ASP A 229 -20.57 -15.37 1.65
N CYS A 230 -20.00 -15.75 0.52
CA CYS A 230 -20.34 -15.22 -0.79
C CYS A 230 -20.22 -16.35 -1.83
N PHE A 231 -20.45 -16.06 -3.10
CA PHE A 231 -20.26 -17.04 -4.16
C PHE A 231 -19.53 -16.43 -5.36
N PHE A 232 -18.90 -17.26 -6.17
CA PHE A 232 -18.33 -16.82 -7.44
C PHE A 232 -19.44 -16.57 -8.46
N THR A 233 -19.53 -15.37 -9.03
CA THR A 233 -20.59 -15.00 -9.98
C THR A 233 -20.44 -15.70 -11.35
N GLY A 234 -19.25 -16.19 -11.64
CA GLY A 234 -18.87 -16.71 -12.96
C GLY A 234 -18.10 -15.71 -13.82
N ASN A 235 -18.12 -14.43 -13.46
CA ASN A 235 -17.32 -13.42 -14.14
C ASN A 235 -15.85 -13.49 -13.70
N THR A 236 -14.96 -13.22 -14.64
CA THR A 236 -13.52 -13.27 -14.39
C THR A 236 -12.81 -12.10 -15.04
N LYS A 237 -11.67 -11.71 -14.49
CA LYS A 237 -10.72 -10.80 -15.14
C LYS A 237 -9.46 -11.54 -15.51
N MET A 238 -8.95 -11.29 -16.70
CA MET A 238 -7.68 -11.86 -17.15
C MET A 238 -6.53 -11.39 -16.29
N GLY A 239 -5.49 -12.20 -16.20
CA GLY A 239 -4.27 -11.82 -15.47
C GLY A 239 -3.65 -10.53 -16.02
N ALA A 240 -3.22 -9.66 -15.13
CA ALA A 240 -2.44 -8.49 -15.52
C ALA A 240 -1.19 -8.95 -16.29
N ARG A 241 -0.82 -8.26 -17.37
CA ARG A 241 0.32 -8.68 -18.17
C ARG A 241 1.61 -8.58 -17.37
N LEU A 242 1.95 -7.42 -16.84
CA LEU A 242 3.23 -7.19 -16.16
C LEU A 242 3.27 -7.82 -14.76
N TYR A 243 4.36 -8.51 -14.47
CA TYR A 243 4.69 -8.96 -13.12
C TYR A 243 5.47 -7.87 -12.39
N THR A 244 4.95 -7.43 -11.26
CA THR A 244 5.57 -6.41 -10.39
C THR A 244 5.94 -6.99 -9.01
N GLY A 245 6.01 -8.31 -8.91
CA GLY A 245 6.26 -9.02 -7.68
C GLY A 245 7.71 -8.89 -7.18
N LYS A 246 7.95 -9.38 -5.98
CA LYS A 246 9.19 -9.20 -5.22
C LYS A 246 10.32 -10.17 -5.60
N GLU A 247 9.95 -11.32 -6.13
CA GLU A 247 10.86 -12.45 -6.40
C GLU A 247 11.29 -12.49 -7.88
N ILE A 248 11.56 -11.31 -8.47
CA ILE A 248 11.86 -11.19 -9.89
C ILE A 248 13.11 -11.95 -10.31
N GLU A 249 14.11 -12.06 -9.43
CA GLU A 249 15.35 -12.81 -9.69
C GLU A 249 15.11 -14.30 -9.95
N ASN A 250 14.05 -14.86 -9.35
CA ASN A 250 13.64 -16.25 -9.49
C ASN A 250 12.39 -16.43 -10.36
N TRP A 251 11.93 -15.35 -10.99
CA TRP A 251 10.73 -15.40 -11.79
C TRP A 251 10.93 -16.22 -13.06
N MET A 252 9.90 -16.97 -13.45
CA MET A 252 10.00 -17.97 -14.52
C MET A 252 9.22 -17.60 -15.78
N TYR A 253 8.36 -16.55 -15.75
CA TYR A 253 7.44 -16.26 -16.83
C TYR A 253 7.74 -14.90 -17.45
N TRP A 254 8.13 -14.91 -18.75
CA TRP A 254 8.63 -13.75 -19.45
C TRP A 254 7.98 -13.62 -20.83
N GLU A 255 8.05 -12.46 -21.42
CA GLU A 255 7.61 -12.19 -22.79
C GLU A 255 8.67 -11.38 -23.52
N ASP A 256 9.03 -11.85 -24.71
CA ASP A 256 9.87 -11.10 -25.65
C ASP A 256 9.02 -9.99 -26.31
N LEU A 257 9.36 -8.74 -26.09
CA LEU A 257 8.58 -7.58 -26.57
C LEU A 257 8.61 -7.41 -28.08
N LYS A 258 9.63 -7.96 -28.76
CA LYS A 258 9.77 -7.84 -30.21
C LYS A 258 8.93 -8.88 -30.95
N SER A 259 8.91 -10.10 -30.44
CA SER A 259 8.20 -11.22 -31.09
C SER A 259 6.87 -11.53 -30.45
N GLY A 260 6.60 -11.06 -29.22
CA GLY A 260 5.44 -11.46 -28.41
C GLY A 260 5.52 -12.91 -27.91
N LYS A 261 6.67 -13.56 -28.06
CA LYS A 261 6.86 -14.95 -27.64
C LYS A 261 6.95 -15.04 -26.13
N LYS A 262 6.17 -15.94 -25.55
CA LYS A 262 6.22 -16.28 -24.14
C LYS A 262 7.40 -17.21 -23.86
N LEU A 263 8.20 -16.89 -22.85
CA LEU A 263 9.44 -17.59 -22.50
C LEU A 263 9.32 -18.08 -21.06
N GLU A 264 9.50 -19.38 -20.84
CA GLU A 264 9.54 -19.99 -19.51
C GLU A 264 10.99 -20.29 -19.13
N GLY A 265 11.47 -19.71 -18.04
CA GLY A 265 12.85 -19.86 -17.58
C GLY A 265 13.31 -18.67 -16.75
N LYS A 266 14.59 -18.66 -16.35
CA LYS A 266 15.22 -17.60 -15.55
C LYS A 266 15.92 -16.62 -16.47
N TYR A 267 15.26 -15.50 -16.77
CA TYR A 267 15.77 -14.47 -17.69
C TYR A 267 16.04 -13.13 -16.96
N PHE A 268 16.16 -13.14 -15.63
CA PHE A 268 16.37 -11.91 -14.86
C PHE A 268 17.66 -11.17 -15.25
N LYS A 269 18.72 -11.92 -15.57
CA LYS A 269 19.99 -11.33 -15.97
C LYS A 269 19.84 -10.59 -17.31
N GLU A 270 19.24 -11.23 -18.30
CA GLU A 270 18.98 -10.65 -19.62
C GLU A 270 18.07 -9.42 -19.52
N TYR A 271 17.06 -9.46 -18.64
CA TYR A 271 16.20 -8.33 -18.34
C TYR A 271 16.97 -7.16 -17.72
N GLN A 272 17.93 -7.41 -16.81
CA GLN A 272 18.78 -6.37 -16.23
C GLN A 272 19.80 -5.80 -17.22
N ASP A 273 20.31 -6.63 -18.11
CA ASP A 273 21.25 -6.21 -19.15
C ASP A 273 20.56 -5.44 -20.29
N GLY A 274 19.25 -5.15 -20.16
CA GLY A 274 18.49 -4.35 -21.11
C GLY A 274 18.01 -5.12 -22.34
N ALA A 275 17.90 -6.44 -22.26
CA ALA A 275 17.27 -7.26 -23.28
C ALA A 275 15.77 -6.88 -23.42
N ILE A 276 15.22 -7.13 -24.63
CA ILE A 276 13.82 -6.79 -24.96
C ILE A 276 12.89 -7.89 -24.41
N ILE A 277 13.00 -8.22 -23.13
CA ILE A 277 12.12 -9.15 -22.43
C ILE A 277 11.52 -8.48 -21.20
N GLU A 278 10.29 -8.81 -20.86
CA GLU A 278 9.61 -8.31 -19.67
C GLU A 278 9.02 -9.47 -18.85
N PRO A 279 9.04 -9.35 -17.50
CA PRO A 279 8.38 -10.33 -16.67
C PRO A 279 6.86 -10.20 -16.80
N VAL A 280 6.18 -11.33 -17.03
CA VAL A 280 4.72 -11.36 -17.11
C VAL A 280 4.15 -12.20 -15.97
N THR A 281 2.89 -11.96 -15.61
CA THR A 281 2.24 -12.76 -14.58
C THR A 281 1.97 -14.18 -15.08
N LYS A 282 2.01 -15.16 -14.17
CA LYS A 282 1.69 -16.56 -14.51
C LYS A 282 0.31 -16.73 -15.13
N PRO A 283 -0.77 -16.08 -14.63
CA PRO A 283 -2.07 -16.16 -15.30
C PRO A 283 -2.07 -15.61 -16.73
N TYR A 284 -1.40 -14.49 -16.98
CA TYR A 284 -1.24 -13.96 -18.33
C TYR A 284 -0.44 -14.93 -19.22
N PHE A 285 0.63 -15.50 -18.69
CA PHE A 285 1.47 -16.45 -19.41
C PHE A 285 0.67 -17.64 -19.93
N TYR A 286 -0.16 -18.25 -19.09
CA TYR A 286 -1.01 -19.39 -19.43
C TYR A 286 -2.38 -19.01 -20.03
N ASN A 287 -2.66 -17.73 -20.22
CA ASN A 287 -3.93 -17.23 -20.73
C ASN A 287 -5.15 -17.70 -19.90
N VAL A 288 -5.02 -17.66 -18.58
CA VAL A 288 -6.08 -18.00 -17.61
C VAL A 288 -6.50 -16.78 -16.80
N PRO A 289 -7.66 -16.80 -16.14
CA PRO A 289 -8.12 -15.72 -15.31
C PRO A 289 -7.14 -15.35 -14.19
N GLY A 290 -6.92 -14.06 -13.98
CA GLY A 290 -6.15 -13.51 -12.86
C GLY A 290 -6.97 -13.41 -11.58
N SER A 291 -8.27 -13.16 -11.70
CA SER A 291 -9.17 -13.03 -10.56
C SER A 291 -10.60 -13.46 -10.93
N PHE A 292 -11.34 -13.92 -9.92
CA PHE A 292 -12.75 -14.26 -10.01
C PHE A 292 -13.58 -13.23 -9.28
N GLU A 293 -14.72 -12.86 -9.86
CA GLU A 293 -15.69 -12.00 -9.21
C GLU A 293 -16.47 -12.79 -8.16
N ILE A 294 -16.68 -12.14 -7.02
CA ILE A 294 -17.53 -12.63 -5.93
C ILE A 294 -18.75 -11.75 -5.78
N GLY A 295 -19.86 -12.35 -5.42
CA GLY A 295 -21.14 -11.67 -5.24
C GLY A 295 -21.99 -12.28 -4.16
N VAL A 296 -23.05 -11.55 -3.85
CA VAL A 296 -24.15 -11.96 -2.97
C VAL A 296 -25.47 -11.61 -3.61
N PHE A 297 -26.56 -12.19 -3.13
CA PHE A 297 -27.90 -11.78 -3.55
C PHE A 297 -28.39 -10.59 -2.75
N LYS A 298 -29.06 -9.65 -3.44
CA LYS A 298 -29.89 -8.59 -2.87
C LYS A 298 -31.17 -8.50 -3.69
N ASP A 299 -32.32 -8.67 -3.05
CA ASP A 299 -33.64 -8.62 -3.73
C ASP A 299 -33.73 -9.49 -4.99
N HIS A 300 -33.13 -10.68 -4.97
CA HIS A 300 -33.01 -11.65 -6.08
C HIS A 300 -31.95 -11.29 -7.15
N ASP A 301 -31.33 -10.12 -7.11
CA ASP A 301 -30.26 -9.73 -8.02
C ASP A 301 -28.88 -10.13 -7.45
N ILE A 302 -27.97 -10.46 -8.36
CA ILE A 302 -26.57 -10.70 -8.00
C ILE A 302 -25.83 -9.37 -7.93
N ILE A 303 -25.37 -9.03 -6.74
CA ILE A 303 -24.55 -7.84 -6.49
C ILE A 303 -23.09 -8.25 -6.38
N SER A 304 -22.22 -7.67 -7.22
CA SER A 304 -20.77 -7.86 -7.11
C SER A 304 -20.24 -7.16 -5.86
N ILE A 305 -19.45 -7.88 -5.06
CA ILE A 305 -18.78 -7.37 -3.86
C ILE A 305 -17.26 -7.35 -3.99
N GLY A 306 -16.73 -7.61 -5.20
CA GLY A 306 -15.31 -7.51 -5.49
C GLY A 306 -14.72 -8.67 -6.27
N TYR A 307 -13.39 -8.75 -6.29
CA TYR A 307 -12.63 -9.76 -7.02
C TYR A 307 -11.56 -10.39 -6.14
N ILE A 308 -11.42 -11.71 -6.22
CA ILE A 308 -10.37 -12.49 -5.54
C ILE A 308 -9.29 -12.88 -6.53
N SER A 309 -8.03 -12.63 -6.18
CA SER A 309 -6.86 -12.97 -7.01
C SER A 309 -6.02 -14.14 -6.47
N GLY A 310 -6.12 -14.47 -5.18
CA GLY A 310 -5.39 -15.56 -4.52
C GLY A 310 -5.95 -16.95 -4.82
N LEU A 311 -6.15 -17.29 -6.12
CA LEU A 311 -6.72 -18.55 -6.58
C LEU A 311 -5.62 -19.57 -6.89
N THR A 312 -5.95 -20.86 -6.80
CA THR A 312 -5.05 -21.93 -7.24
C THR A 312 -4.97 -21.99 -8.77
N ASP A 313 -3.93 -22.63 -9.30
CA ASP A 313 -3.80 -22.83 -10.75
C ASP A 313 -4.94 -23.72 -11.31
N GLU A 314 -5.39 -24.70 -10.53
CA GLU A 314 -6.52 -25.57 -10.87
C GLU A 314 -7.83 -24.76 -10.98
N MET A 315 -8.11 -23.87 -10.03
CA MET A 315 -9.27 -22.98 -10.09
C MET A 315 -9.24 -22.11 -11.35
N ARG A 316 -8.08 -21.56 -11.67
CA ARG A 316 -7.91 -20.71 -12.86
C ARG A 316 -8.14 -21.48 -14.17
N ALA A 317 -7.59 -22.70 -14.25
CA ALA A 317 -7.75 -23.56 -15.41
C ALA A 317 -9.22 -24.00 -15.61
N ASN A 318 -9.95 -24.19 -14.52
CA ASN A 318 -11.32 -24.69 -14.49
C ASN A 318 -12.35 -23.61 -14.07
N ALA A 319 -12.09 -22.34 -14.37
CA ALA A 319 -12.86 -21.19 -13.86
C ALA A 319 -14.39 -21.35 -14.04
N LYS A 320 -14.84 -21.89 -15.15
CA LYS A 320 -16.27 -22.12 -15.43
C LYS A 320 -16.97 -23.05 -14.43
N ASN A 321 -16.23 -23.97 -13.82
CA ASN A 321 -16.77 -24.93 -12.86
C ASN A 321 -17.04 -24.29 -11.48
N TYR A 322 -16.56 -23.07 -11.27
CA TYR A 322 -16.71 -22.33 -10.01
C TYR A 322 -17.88 -21.35 -10.04
N ALA A 323 -18.50 -21.11 -11.20
CA ALA A 323 -19.69 -20.26 -11.28
C ALA A 323 -20.79 -20.76 -10.31
N MET A 324 -21.34 -19.83 -9.53
CA MET A 324 -22.35 -20.08 -8.49
C MET A 324 -21.88 -21.04 -7.37
N LYS A 325 -20.58 -21.20 -7.17
CA LYS A 325 -20.05 -21.97 -6.03
C LYS A 325 -19.85 -21.07 -4.81
N PRO A 326 -20.48 -21.41 -3.67
CA PRO A 326 -20.27 -20.64 -2.45
C PRO A 326 -18.85 -20.79 -1.92
N CYS A 327 -18.36 -19.70 -1.33
CA CYS A 327 -17.06 -19.65 -0.70
C CYS A 327 -17.07 -18.70 0.51
N GLU A 328 -16.15 -18.94 1.40
CA GLU A 328 -15.88 -18.09 2.55
C GLU A 328 -14.65 -17.24 2.26
N VAL A 329 -14.77 -15.95 2.50
CA VAL A 329 -13.70 -14.97 2.30
C VAL A 329 -13.46 -14.14 3.54
N THR A 330 -12.23 -13.69 3.73
CA THR A 330 -11.91 -12.60 4.63
C THR A 330 -11.61 -11.35 3.83
N CYS A 331 -11.82 -10.18 4.41
CA CYS A 331 -11.47 -8.91 3.79
C CYS A 331 -10.88 -7.95 4.81
N MET A 332 -10.29 -6.87 4.33
CA MET A 332 -9.73 -5.84 5.21
C MET A 332 -10.83 -4.93 5.77
N MET A 333 -11.81 -4.57 4.94
CA MET A 333 -12.97 -3.74 5.27
C MET A 333 -13.93 -3.70 4.09
N PHE A 334 -15.13 -3.14 4.32
CA PHE A 334 -16.02 -2.73 3.23
C PHE A 334 -15.64 -1.34 2.72
N THR A 335 -15.81 -1.11 1.44
CA THR A 335 -15.74 0.23 0.84
C THR A 335 -17.09 0.94 1.00
N GLU A 336 -17.14 2.24 0.75
CA GLU A 336 -18.41 3.02 0.75
C GLU A 336 -19.45 2.42 -0.22
N ASP A 337 -19.01 1.80 -1.31
CA ASP A 337 -19.87 1.14 -2.30
C ASP A 337 -20.26 -0.30 -1.90
N GLY A 338 -19.93 -0.74 -0.68
CA GLY A 338 -20.21 -2.09 -0.18
C GLY A 338 -19.31 -3.20 -0.73
N ASN A 339 -18.25 -2.87 -1.48
CA ASN A 339 -17.30 -3.85 -1.97
C ASN A 339 -16.30 -4.26 -0.89
N LEU A 340 -15.77 -5.48 -1.00
CA LEU A 340 -14.72 -5.97 -0.11
C LEU A 340 -13.34 -5.42 -0.51
N ARG A 341 -12.64 -4.83 0.44
CA ARG A 341 -11.26 -4.38 0.22
C ARG A 341 -10.29 -5.52 0.53
N HIS A 342 -9.47 -5.89 -0.47
CA HIS A 342 -8.50 -6.98 -0.38
C HIS A 342 -9.08 -8.33 0.05
N PRO A 343 -10.16 -8.82 -0.59
CA PRO A 343 -10.73 -10.10 -0.23
C PRO A 343 -9.74 -11.23 -0.48
N LYS A 344 -9.71 -12.20 0.45
CA LYS A 344 -8.92 -13.42 0.36
C LYS A 344 -9.83 -14.62 0.50
N LEU A 345 -9.68 -15.60 -0.38
CA LEU A 345 -10.37 -16.87 -0.26
C LEU A 345 -9.85 -17.63 0.98
N VAL A 346 -10.77 -18.04 1.84
CA VAL A 346 -10.49 -18.90 2.99
C VAL A 346 -10.71 -20.35 2.58
N ARG A 347 -11.91 -20.66 2.10
CA ARG A 347 -12.29 -22.02 1.64
C ARG A 347 -13.53 -22.00 0.75
N MET A 348 -13.75 -23.09 0.06
CA MET A 348 -15.04 -23.36 -0.60
C MET A 348 -16.07 -23.80 0.47
N ARG A 349 -17.32 -23.44 0.25
CA ARG A 349 -18.45 -23.78 1.13
C ARG A 349 -19.40 -24.73 0.39
N GLU A 350 -19.22 -26.03 0.63
CA GLU A 350 -20.09 -27.06 0.04
C GLU A 350 -21.35 -27.32 0.89
N ASP A 351 -21.41 -26.72 2.07
CA ASP A 351 -22.44 -26.90 3.09
C ASP A 351 -23.57 -25.86 3.00
N ILE A 352 -23.46 -24.85 2.13
CA ILE A 352 -24.47 -23.81 1.92
C ILE A 352 -24.81 -23.64 0.43
N ASN A 353 -25.96 -23.03 0.13
CA ASN A 353 -26.35 -22.67 -1.21
C ASN A 353 -25.96 -21.24 -1.55
N PRO A 354 -25.78 -20.87 -2.83
CA PRO A 354 -25.55 -19.47 -3.23
C PRO A 354 -26.62 -18.51 -2.71
N SER A 355 -27.89 -18.95 -2.65
CA SER A 355 -29.03 -18.20 -2.12
C SER A 355 -28.91 -17.85 -0.63
N ASP A 356 -28.06 -18.55 0.11
CA ASP A 356 -27.79 -18.25 1.52
C ASP A 356 -26.82 -17.10 1.70
N CYS A 357 -26.12 -16.69 0.63
CA CYS A 357 -25.17 -15.57 0.60
C CYS A 357 -25.92 -14.30 0.20
N THR A 358 -26.38 -13.54 1.21
CA THR A 358 -27.18 -12.32 0.95
C THR A 358 -26.48 -11.05 1.44
N TRP A 359 -26.87 -9.93 0.84
CA TRP A 359 -26.36 -8.61 1.19
C TRP A 359 -26.63 -8.25 2.65
N GLU A 360 -27.82 -8.57 3.14
CA GLU A 360 -28.26 -8.27 4.50
C GLU A 360 -27.41 -9.01 5.54
N LYS A 361 -27.01 -10.27 5.25
CA LYS A 361 -26.11 -11.02 6.14
C LYS A 361 -24.73 -10.40 6.30
N ILE A 362 -24.24 -9.71 5.27
CA ILE A 362 -22.89 -9.12 5.29
C ILE A 362 -22.85 -7.67 5.75
N HIS A 363 -23.95 -6.91 5.53
CA HIS A 363 -24.03 -5.49 5.87
C HIS A 363 -24.95 -5.20 7.06
N GLY A 364 -25.72 -6.19 7.54
CA GLY A 364 -26.80 -6.00 8.50
C GLY A 364 -28.13 -5.61 7.80
N GLU A 365 -29.23 -5.80 8.52
CA GLU A 365 -30.52 -5.24 8.08
C GLU A 365 -30.47 -3.71 8.27
N ASP A 366 -30.85 -2.96 7.22
CA ASP A 366 -31.00 -1.50 7.29
C ASP A 366 -32.14 -1.09 8.25
#